data_3d5250bbdb87be57ae04273d0e56ecbc
#
_entry.id   3d5250bbdb87be57ae04273d0e56ecbc
#
_cell.length_a   1.000
_cell.length_b   1.000
_cell.length_c   1.000
_cell.angle_alpha   90.00
_cell.angle_beta   90.00
_cell.angle_gamma   90.00
#
_symmetry.space_group_name_H-M   'P 1'
#
loop_
_entity.id
_entity.type
_entity.pdbx_description
1 polymer ?
#
loop_
_entity_poly.entity_id
_entity_poly.type
_entity_poly.pdbx_seq_one_letter_code
_entity_poly.pdbx_strand_id
1 'polypeptide(L)' 'MIQINRLDIDGEVVKKDERYTVKDNKFLKNLVVSSTRLKAGCKTNGHSHDGQEEVYFFMSGSGQILVGDRTYDVDPIPLY' A
#
# COMPACT_ATOMS: atom_id res chain seq x y z
N MET A 1 -5.18 -9.38 -21.62
CA MET A 1 -5.22 -10.28 -20.44
C MET A 1 -5.82 -9.53 -19.27
N ILE A 2 -6.62 -10.20 -18.46
CA ILE A 2 -7.26 -9.63 -17.27
C ILE A 2 -6.58 -10.23 -16.04
N GLN A 3 -6.29 -9.40 -15.07
CA GLN A 3 -5.80 -9.83 -13.77
C GLN A 3 -6.75 -9.34 -12.68
N ILE A 4 -7.11 -10.23 -11.76
CA ILE A 4 -8.03 -9.93 -10.67
C ILE A 4 -7.31 -10.18 -9.35
N ASN A 5 -7.26 -9.16 -8.51
CA ASN A 5 -6.71 -9.23 -7.15
C ASN A 5 -7.87 -9.02 -6.17
N ARG A 6 -7.93 -9.81 -5.10
CA ARG A 6 -9.03 -9.77 -4.14
C ARG A 6 -8.60 -9.17 -2.79
N LEU A 7 -7.97 -9.98 -1.95
CA LEU A 7 -7.56 -9.55 -0.62
C LEU A 7 -6.13 -9.04 -0.56
N ASP A 8 -5.35 -9.43 -1.55
CA ASP A 8 -3.96 -9.04 -1.69
C ASP A 8 -3.61 -9.08 -3.17
N ILE A 9 -2.59 -8.40 -3.57
CA ILE A 9 -2.15 -8.44 -4.96
C ILE A 9 -1.19 -9.59 -5.20
N ASP A 10 -1.27 -10.19 -6.39
CA ASP A 10 -0.23 -11.08 -6.87
C ASP A 10 0.98 -10.26 -7.26
N GLY A 11 2.15 -10.69 -6.86
CA GLY A 11 3.35 -9.95 -7.19
C GLY A 11 4.57 -10.42 -6.43
N GLU A 12 5.64 -9.68 -6.59
CA GLU A 12 6.90 -9.95 -5.93
C GLU A 12 6.96 -9.25 -4.57
N VAL A 13 7.48 -9.95 -3.57
CA VAL A 13 7.84 -9.32 -2.30
C VAL A 13 9.10 -8.49 -2.56
N VAL A 14 8.98 -7.18 -2.51
CA VAL A 14 10.10 -6.26 -2.76
C VAL A 14 10.73 -5.74 -1.47
N LYS A 15 9.99 -5.82 -0.37
CA LYS A 15 10.50 -5.45 0.94
C LYS A 15 9.76 -6.23 2.01
N LYS A 16 10.51 -6.84 2.93
CA LYS A 16 9.93 -7.56 4.05
C LYS A 16 10.86 -7.47 5.24
N ASP A 17 10.31 -7.06 6.37
CA ASP A 17 10.97 -7.14 7.67
C ASP A 17 9.93 -7.47 8.74
N GLU A 18 10.31 -7.33 10.01
CA GLU A 18 9.43 -7.62 11.14
C GLU A 18 8.24 -6.65 11.28
N ARG A 19 8.28 -5.51 10.59
CA ARG A 19 7.26 -4.45 10.67
C ARG A 19 6.23 -4.56 9.56
N TYR A 20 6.66 -4.88 8.33
CA TYR A 20 5.78 -4.85 7.18
C TYR A 20 6.30 -5.69 6.01
N THR A 21 5.40 -5.97 5.09
CA THR A 21 5.69 -6.63 3.82
C THR A 21 5.12 -5.79 2.69
N VAL A 22 5.93 -5.50 1.69
CA VAL A 22 5.51 -4.79 0.48
C VAL A 22 5.63 -5.73 -0.71
N LYS A 23 4.56 -5.84 -1.49
CA LYS A 23 4.53 -6.56 -2.76
C LYS A 23 4.25 -5.61 -3.89
N ASP A 24 4.96 -5.78 -4.99
CA ASP A 24 4.73 -5.04 -6.22
C ASP A 24 4.25 -5.97 -7.31
N ASN A 25 3.17 -5.58 -7.96
CA ASN A 25 2.68 -6.21 -9.17
C ASN A 25 3.08 -5.35 -10.37
N LYS A 26 3.95 -5.89 -11.21
CA LYS A 26 4.49 -5.21 -12.39
C LYS A 26 3.92 -5.77 -13.68
N PHE A 27 2.72 -6.32 -13.64
CA PHE A 27 2.07 -6.90 -14.80
C PHE A 27 1.81 -5.88 -15.91
N LEU A 28 1.42 -4.67 -15.52
CA LEU A 28 1.17 -3.59 -16.47
C LEU A 28 2.46 -2.86 -16.82
N LYS A 29 2.54 -2.35 -18.05
CA LYS A 29 3.75 -1.70 -18.57
C LYS A 29 4.05 -0.38 -17.86
N ASN A 30 3.04 0.43 -17.62
CA ASN A 30 3.20 1.80 -17.14
C ASN A 30 2.63 2.05 -15.75
N LEU A 31 2.16 1.00 -15.10
CA LEU A 31 1.55 1.11 -13.77
C LEU A 31 1.98 -0.08 -12.91
N VAL A 32 2.42 0.23 -11.71
CA VAL A 32 2.73 -0.78 -10.69
C VAL A 32 1.67 -0.68 -9.61
N VAL A 33 1.08 -1.82 -9.24
CA VAL A 33 0.17 -1.89 -8.10
C VAL A 33 0.95 -2.51 -6.95
N SER A 34 1.02 -1.78 -5.84
CA SER A 34 1.73 -2.23 -4.65
C SER A 34 0.75 -2.50 -3.52
N SER A 35 1.03 -3.50 -2.71
CA SER A 35 0.34 -3.70 -1.45
C SER A 35 1.33 -3.70 -0.29
N THR A 36 0.90 -3.16 0.83
CA THR A 36 1.68 -3.15 2.07
C THR A 36 0.84 -3.76 3.18
N ARG A 37 1.37 -4.78 3.81
CA ARG A 37 0.83 -5.34 5.05
C ARG A 37 1.69 -4.86 6.20
N LEU A 38 1.12 -3.99 7.02
CA LEU A 38 1.81 -3.39 8.16
C LEU A 38 1.31 -4.03 9.45
N LYS A 39 2.23 -4.49 10.26
CA LYS A 39 1.88 -5.06 11.58
C LYS A 39 1.42 -3.95 12.52
N ALA A 40 0.48 -4.31 13.41
CA ALA A 40 -0.03 -3.38 14.40
C ALA A 40 1.10 -2.77 15.24
N GLY A 41 1.00 -1.49 15.51
CA GLY A 41 2.01 -0.77 16.28
C GLY A 41 3.28 -0.40 15.51
N CYS A 42 3.36 -0.75 14.23
CA CYS A 42 4.53 -0.47 13.40
C CYS A 42 4.26 0.65 12.40
N LYS A 43 5.31 1.17 11.83
CA LYS A 43 5.24 2.21 10.80
C LYS A 43 6.25 1.96 9.69
N THR A 44 5.95 2.47 8.51
CA THR A 44 6.91 2.50 7.40
C THR A 44 7.74 3.78 7.47
N ASN A 45 8.89 3.76 6.81
CA ASN A 45 9.66 4.98 6.61
C ASN A 45 9.00 5.86 5.56
N GLY A 46 9.03 7.17 5.78
CA GLY A 46 8.52 8.12 4.80
C GLY A 46 9.37 8.12 3.53
N HIS A 47 8.70 8.39 2.42
CA HIS A 47 9.37 8.54 1.13
C HIS A 47 8.60 9.52 0.24
N SER A 48 9.25 10.02 -0.77
CA SER A 48 8.62 10.83 -1.80
C SER A 48 9.10 10.38 -3.17
N HIS A 49 8.23 10.53 -4.17
CA HIS A 49 8.53 10.21 -5.55
C HIS A 49 8.21 11.42 -6.42
N ASP A 50 9.25 12.09 -6.90
CA ASP A 50 9.06 13.24 -7.77
C ASP A 50 8.44 12.83 -9.10
N GLY A 51 7.41 13.56 -9.53
CA GLY A 51 6.76 13.33 -10.80
C GLY A 51 5.85 12.11 -10.85
N GLN A 52 5.57 11.49 -9.72
CA GLN A 52 4.66 10.35 -9.63
C GLN A 52 3.42 10.71 -8.84
N GLU A 53 2.29 10.20 -9.30
CA GLU A 53 1.02 10.28 -8.58
C GLU A 53 0.79 8.96 -7.84
N GLU A 54 0.21 9.04 -6.66
CA GLU A 54 -0.08 7.87 -5.82
C GLU A 54 -1.53 7.91 -5.33
N VAL A 55 -2.14 6.74 -5.29
CA VAL A 55 -3.47 6.54 -4.72
C VAL A 55 -3.37 5.44 -3.68
N TYR A 56 -3.90 5.70 -2.50
CA TYR A 56 -3.89 4.74 -1.39
C TYR A 56 -5.30 4.26 -1.11
N PHE A 57 -5.45 2.93 -1.08
CA PHE A 57 -6.68 2.28 -0.66
C PHE A 57 -6.39 1.45 0.59
N PHE A 58 -7.14 1.69 1.66
CA PHE A 58 -6.98 0.94 2.91
C PHE A 58 -8.04 -0.15 2.95
N MET A 59 -7.61 -1.39 2.85
CA MET A 59 -8.50 -2.54 2.69
C MET A 59 -8.95 -3.13 4.00
N SER A 60 -8.12 -3.06 5.03
CA SER A 60 -8.44 -3.61 6.35
C SER A 60 -7.61 -2.92 7.43
N GLY A 61 -8.09 -2.98 8.66
CA GLY A 61 -7.44 -2.34 9.79
C GLY A 61 -7.65 -0.83 9.81
N SER A 62 -7.10 -0.17 10.80
CA SER A 62 -7.13 1.28 10.93
C SER A 62 -5.75 1.77 11.31
N GLY A 63 -5.49 3.05 11.08
CA GLY A 63 -4.20 3.63 11.40
C GLY A 63 -4.14 5.09 10.99
N GLN A 64 -2.94 5.54 10.74
CA GLN A 64 -2.69 6.93 10.37
C GLN A 64 -1.72 7.00 9.19
N ILE A 65 -1.91 8.00 8.35
CA ILE A 65 -0.99 8.33 7.27
C ILE A 65 -0.48 9.76 7.45
N LEU A 66 0.82 9.94 7.29
CA LEU A 66 1.46 11.24 7.30
C LEU A 66 1.67 11.70 5.86
N VAL A 67 1.09 12.84 5.49
CA VAL A 67 1.27 13.45 4.17
C VAL A 67 1.78 14.87 4.38
N GLY A 68 3.01 15.12 3.96
CA GLY A 68 3.67 16.38 4.26
C GLY A 68 3.87 16.53 5.77
N ASP A 69 3.26 17.55 6.36
CA ASP A 69 3.32 17.82 7.80
C ASP A 69 2.01 17.49 8.53
N ARG A 70 1.07 16.85 7.85
CA ARG A 70 -0.25 16.52 8.41
C ARG A 70 -0.45 15.03 8.53
N THR A 71 -1.07 14.62 9.64
CA THR A 71 -1.44 13.24 9.91
C THR A 71 -2.95 13.09 9.76
N TYR A 72 -3.35 12.05 9.04
CA TYR A 72 -4.76 11.73 8.80
C TYR A 72 -5.07 10.35 9.37
N ASP A 73 -6.21 10.22 10.04
CA ASP A 73 -6.74 8.91 10.40
C ASP A 73 -7.30 8.23 9.15
N VAL A 74 -7.05 6.93 9.03
CA VAL A 74 -7.51 6.15 7.89
C VAL A 74 -8.30 4.94 8.34
N ASP A 75 -9.38 4.66 7.62
CA ASP A 75 -10.26 3.54 7.84
C ASP A 75 -10.40 2.73 6.55
N PRO A 76 -10.79 1.44 6.66
CA PRO A 76 -10.98 0.61 5.48
C PRO A 76 -12.09 1.14 4.57
N ILE A 77 -11.97 0.85 3.27
CA ILE A 77 -13.03 1.12 2.31
C ILE A 77 -14.25 0.28 2.71
N PRO A 78 -15.46 0.88 2.85
CA PRO A 78 -16.65 0.10 3.12
C PRO A 78 -16.93 -0.89 2.01
N LEU A 79 -17.32 -2.11 2.40
CA LEU A 79 -17.76 -3.15 1.47
C LEU A 79 -19.29 -3.23 1.51
N TYR A 80 -19.89 -3.04 0.37
CA TYR A 80 -21.34 -3.11 0.20
C TYR A 80 -21.74 -4.35 -0.57
#